data_ffe1eb277510fb6d8d82dd5cfd46a274
#
_entry.id   ffe1eb277510fb6d8d82dd5cfd46a274
#
_cell.length_a   1.000
_cell.length_b   1.000
_cell.length_c   1.000
_cell.angle_alpha   90.00
_cell.angle_beta   90.00
_cell.angle_gamma   90.00
#
_symmetry.space_group_name_H-M   'P 1'
#
loop_
_entity.id
_entity.type
_entity.pdbx_description
1 polymer ?
#
loop_
_entity_poly.entity_id
_entity_poly.type
_entity_poly.pdbx_seq_one_letter_code
_entity_poly.pdbx_strand_id
1 'polypeptide(L)'
;MGMEIFDYEDIQLIPNKCVINSRSEADTTVELGNRRFKIPVVPANMATVINDDIAKWLATNDYFYIMHRFAPETRRAFIETMHAAQLYASISVGVKASEYDFINDLATNQIVPEYITIDIAHGHADSVIAMIKHIKEVLPDSFVIAGNVATPAAVRDLENAGADATKVGVGPGKACITKVKTGFGTGGWQLAAVRWCAKAARKPIIADGGVRTNGDIAKSIRFGATMVMIGSMLAGHQESPGNILKIDGKTYKQYYGSASETQKGEHKNVEGKQMLVPYRGRLVDTLNEMQEDLQSSISYAGGRDLKAITKCDYVVVKNSIYNGD
;
A
#
# COMPACT_ATOMS: atom_id res chain seq x y z
N MET A 1 16.32 -21.89 13.05
CA MET A 1 15.62 -20.96 13.95
C MET A 1 14.18 -20.83 13.44
N GLY A 2 13.19 -21.22 14.26
CA GLY A 2 11.79 -21.02 13.92
C GLY A 2 11.52 -19.51 13.81
N MET A 3 10.94 -19.09 12.70
CA MET A 3 10.51 -17.70 12.56
C MET A 3 9.25 -17.49 13.41
N GLU A 4 9.27 -16.47 14.26
CA GLU A 4 8.10 -16.10 15.07
C GLU A 4 6.99 -15.62 14.13
N ILE A 5 5.82 -16.27 14.21
CA ILE A 5 4.66 -16.00 13.38
C ILE A 5 3.61 -15.30 14.21
N PHE A 6 3.11 -14.14 13.72
CA PHE A 6 2.02 -13.35 14.27
C PHE A 6 1.42 -12.48 13.17
N ASP A 7 0.21 -12.04 13.37
CA ASP A 7 -0.44 -11.05 12.52
C ASP A 7 -0.96 -9.86 13.37
N TYR A 8 -1.66 -8.94 12.76
CA TYR A 8 -2.14 -7.71 13.39
C TYR A 8 -2.96 -7.97 14.66
N GLU A 9 -3.78 -9.02 14.67
CA GLU A 9 -4.64 -9.38 15.82
C GLU A 9 -3.84 -9.87 17.03
N ASP A 10 -2.65 -10.43 16.79
CA ASP A 10 -1.82 -11.03 17.83
C ASP A 10 -0.96 -10.01 18.59
N ILE A 11 -0.92 -8.76 18.14
CA ILE A 11 0.00 -7.75 18.66
C ILE A 11 -0.75 -6.59 19.30
N GLN A 12 -0.27 -6.19 20.49
CA GLN A 12 -0.62 -4.91 21.10
C GLN A 12 0.65 -4.14 21.48
N LEU A 13 0.67 -2.83 21.15
CA LEU A 13 1.77 -1.95 21.49
C LEU A 13 1.68 -1.53 22.96
N ILE A 14 2.82 -1.46 23.65
CA ILE A 14 2.89 -1.05 25.05
C ILE A 14 3.06 0.47 25.11
N PRO A 15 2.20 1.18 25.86
CA PRO A 15 2.27 2.63 25.96
C PRO A 15 3.49 3.08 26.79
N ASN A 16 4.06 4.21 26.38
CA ASN A 16 5.12 4.93 27.07
C ASN A 16 4.60 6.23 27.69
N LYS A 17 5.43 6.89 28.51
CA LYS A 17 5.10 8.20 29.07
C LYS A 17 4.88 9.21 27.95
N CYS A 18 3.71 9.83 27.90
CA CYS A 18 3.38 10.89 26.96
C CYS A 18 4.23 12.15 27.23
N VAL A 19 4.73 12.78 26.14
CA VAL A 19 5.59 13.98 26.19
C VAL A 19 5.01 15.17 25.44
N ILE A 20 3.77 15.07 24.96
CA ILE A 20 3.01 16.14 24.28
C ILE A 20 1.79 16.51 25.10
N ASN A 21 1.37 17.78 25.01
CA ASN A 21 0.21 18.27 25.75
C ASN A 21 -1.11 18.03 24.99
N SER A 22 -1.05 18.08 23.67
CA SER A 22 -2.17 17.78 22.77
C SER A 22 -1.73 16.79 21.70
N ARG A 23 -2.60 15.84 21.34
CA ARG A 23 -2.37 14.89 20.25
C ARG A 23 -2.13 15.59 18.91
N SER A 24 -2.72 16.77 18.71
CA SER A 24 -2.52 17.59 17.50
C SER A 24 -1.08 18.10 17.32
N GLU A 25 -0.23 18.02 18.35
CA GLU A 25 1.20 18.33 18.25
C GLU A 25 2.00 17.19 17.59
N ALA A 26 1.42 16.00 17.48
CA ALA A 26 2.11 14.85 16.91
C ALA A 26 2.22 14.96 15.39
N ASP A 27 3.44 14.84 14.88
CA ASP A 27 3.74 14.87 13.45
C ASP A 27 3.55 13.47 12.83
N THR A 28 2.55 13.33 11.98
CA THR A 28 2.23 12.09 11.26
C THR A 28 2.89 11.99 9.89
N THR A 29 3.68 12.99 9.51
CA THR A 29 4.25 13.06 8.16
C THR A 29 5.34 12.01 7.95
N VAL A 30 5.47 11.58 6.70
CA VAL A 30 6.43 10.57 6.27
C VAL A 30 7.14 11.02 5.00
N GLU A 31 8.42 10.68 4.88
CA GLU A 31 9.19 10.90 3.66
C GLU A 31 9.23 9.61 2.82
N LEU A 32 9.03 9.75 1.50
CA LEU A 32 9.23 8.69 0.53
C LEU A 32 9.84 9.29 -0.74
N GLY A 33 11.04 8.87 -1.09
CA GLY A 33 11.83 9.55 -2.12
C GLY A 33 12.12 10.99 -1.71
N ASN A 34 11.87 11.92 -2.62
CA ASN A 34 12.11 13.36 -2.41
C ASN A 34 10.89 14.12 -1.87
N ARG A 35 9.82 13.44 -1.49
CA ARG A 35 8.57 14.06 -1.03
C ARG A 35 8.22 13.68 0.39
N ARG A 36 7.49 14.60 1.03
CA ARG A 36 6.89 14.44 2.34
C ARG A 36 5.37 14.38 2.20
N PHE A 37 4.76 13.38 2.83
CA PHE A 37 3.32 13.11 2.78
C PHE A 37 2.71 13.26 4.17
N LYS A 38 1.42 13.64 4.24
CA LYS A 38 0.72 13.92 5.51
C LYS A 38 0.64 12.72 6.45
N ILE A 39 0.40 11.53 5.91
CA ILE A 39 0.30 10.29 6.66
C ILE A 39 0.96 9.13 5.89
N PRO A 40 1.45 8.10 6.58
CA PRO A 40 2.08 6.94 5.95
C PRO A 40 1.06 5.95 5.38
N VAL A 41 0.02 6.44 4.72
CA VAL A 41 -1.04 5.60 4.14
C VAL A 41 -1.10 5.83 2.64
N VAL A 42 -1.25 4.74 1.88
CA VAL A 42 -1.46 4.77 0.45
C VAL A 42 -2.68 3.91 0.06
N PRO A 43 -3.66 4.45 -0.68
CA PRO A 43 -4.75 3.65 -1.23
C PRO A 43 -4.21 2.55 -2.15
N ALA A 44 -4.78 1.35 -2.04
CA ALA A 44 -4.39 0.25 -2.89
C ALA A 44 -4.60 0.59 -4.38
N ASN A 45 -3.63 0.25 -5.21
CA ASN A 45 -3.63 0.51 -6.65
C ASN A 45 -4.58 -0.44 -7.41
N MET A 46 -5.85 -0.35 -7.08
CA MET A 46 -6.94 -1.19 -7.58
C MET A 46 -8.02 -0.33 -8.25
N ALA A 47 -8.60 -0.83 -9.34
CA ALA A 47 -9.62 -0.09 -10.12
C ALA A 47 -10.90 0.27 -9.33
N THR A 48 -11.14 -0.35 -8.17
CA THR A 48 -12.26 -0.01 -7.27
C THR A 48 -11.86 0.91 -6.11
N VAL A 49 -10.59 1.30 -6.01
CA VAL A 49 -10.07 2.13 -4.92
C VAL A 49 -9.60 3.48 -5.42
N ILE A 50 -8.94 3.53 -6.59
CA ILE A 50 -8.33 4.75 -7.13
C ILE A 50 -8.67 4.94 -8.61
N ASN A 51 -8.82 6.20 -9.00
CA ASN A 51 -8.95 6.69 -10.36
C ASN A 51 -8.21 8.04 -10.49
N ASP A 52 -8.26 8.66 -11.67
CA ASP A 52 -7.56 9.90 -11.98
C ASP A 52 -7.98 11.06 -11.04
N ASP A 53 -9.26 11.20 -10.74
CA ASP A 53 -9.77 12.27 -9.87
C ASP A 53 -9.26 12.11 -8.43
N ILE A 54 -9.31 10.89 -7.89
CA ILE A 54 -8.80 10.58 -6.55
C ILE A 54 -7.28 10.81 -6.52
N ALA A 55 -6.55 10.33 -7.52
CA ALA A 55 -5.09 10.50 -7.59
C ALA A 55 -4.70 11.98 -7.61
N LYS A 56 -5.38 12.78 -8.43
CA LYS A 56 -5.18 14.22 -8.49
C LYS A 56 -5.49 14.90 -7.15
N TRP A 57 -6.61 14.54 -6.51
CA TRP A 57 -6.98 15.07 -5.21
C TRP A 57 -5.95 14.71 -4.12
N LEU A 58 -5.49 13.45 -4.09
CA LEU A 58 -4.47 12.97 -3.15
C LEU A 58 -3.15 13.74 -3.32
N ALA A 59 -2.67 13.88 -4.56
CA ALA A 59 -1.46 14.62 -4.87
C ALA A 59 -1.56 16.10 -4.47
N THR A 60 -2.72 16.74 -4.72
CA THR A 60 -2.96 18.15 -4.37
C THR A 60 -2.96 18.37 -2.85
N ASN A 61 -3.29 17.35 -2.07
CA ASN A 61 -3.42 17.44 -0.61
C ASN A 61 -2.27 16.77 0.16
N ASP A 62 -1.12 16.51 -0.49
CA ASP A 62 0.08 15.91 0.08
C ASP A 62 -0.12 14.47 0.63
N TYR A 63 -0.99 13.70 0.00
CA TYR A 63 -1.11 12.26 0.22
C TYR A 63 -0.39 11.47 -0.86
N PHE A 64 0.22 10.35 -0.49
CA PHE A 64 0.80 9.44 -1.46
C PHE A 64 -0.26 8.58 -2.13
N TYR A 65 -0.11 8.32 -3.43
CA TYR A 65 -0.93 7.41 -4.19
C TYR A 65 -0.08 6.60 -5.17
N ILE A 66 -0.62 5.47 -5.59
CA ILE A 66 -0.13 4.68 -6.71
C ILE A 66 -1.30 4.41 -7.64
N MET A 67 -1.25 4.90 -8.89
CA MET A 67 -2.29 4.63 -9.88
C MET A 67 -2.22 3.17 -10.33
N HIS A 68 -3.37 2.53 -10.50
CA HIS A 68 -3.44 1.17 -11.01
C HIS A 68 -3.04 1.08 -12.50
N ARG A 69 -2.64 -0.13 -12.96
CA ARG A 69 -2.18 -0.39 -14.33
C ARG A 69 -3.25 -0.92 -15.29
N PHE A 70 -4.52 -0.90 -14.91
CA PHE A 70 -5.62 -1.54 -15.62
C PHE A 70 -6.32 -0.64 -16.66
N ALA A 71 -5.76 0.51 -16.97
CA ALA A 71 -6.17 1.42 -18.04
C ALA A 71 -4.93 1.83 -18.84
N PRO A 72 -4.31 0.89 -19.58
CA PRO A 72 -3.03 1.16 -20.27
C PRO A 72 -3.14 2.26 -21.33
N GLU A 73 -4.31 2.39 -21.97
CA GLU A 73 -4.60 3.38 -23.01
C GLU A 73 -4.63 4.83 -22.52
N THR A 74 -4.97 5.05 -21.25
CA THR A 74 -5.07 6.40 -20.66
C THR A 74 -3.86 6.76 -19.79
N ARG A 75 -2.98 5.80 -19.49
CA ARG A 75 -1.89 5.95 -18.52
C ARG A 75 -0.92 7.07 -18.86
N ARG A 76 -0.55 7.22 -20.14
CA ARG A 76 0.30 8.31 -20.61
C ARG A 76 -0.39 9.68 -20.43
N ALA A 77 -1.65 9.81 -20.89
CA ALA A 77 -2.43 11.04 -20.74
C ALA A 77 -2.61 11.43 -19.26
N PHE A 78 -2.76 10.46 -18.36
CA PHE A 78 -2.78 10.69 -16.92
C PHE A 78 -1.48 11.34 -16.43
N ILE A 79 -0.29 10.82 -16.82
CA ILE A 79 1.00 11.40 -16.42
C ILE A 79 1.10 12.85 -16.91
N GLU A 80 0.80 13.08 -18.21
CA GLU A 80 0.84 14.40 -18.83
C GLU A 80 -0.12 15.38 -18.12
N THR A 81 -1.32 14.93 -17.72
CA THR A 81 -2.29 15.71 -16.95
C THR A 81 -1.76 16.11 -15.58
N MET A 82 -1.11 15.19 -14.88
CA MET A 82 -0.50 15.47 -13.58
C MET A 82 0.64 16.48 -13.70
N HIS A 83 1.52 16.33 -14.70
CA HIS A 83 2.60 17.26 -14.97
C HIS A 83 2.10 18.67 -15.34
N ALA A 84 1.07 18.76 -16.19
CA ALA A 84 0.43 20.04 -16.55
C ALA A 84 -0.16 20.73 -15.30
N ALA A 85 -0.63 19.98 -14.32
CA ALA A 85 -1.12 20.50 -13.05
C ALA A 85 0.00 20.78 -12.02
N GLN A 86 1.28 20.58 -12.39
CA GLN A 86 2.45 20.68 -11.51
C GLN A 86 2.38 19.72 -10.29
N LEU A 87 1.76 18.56 -10.49
CA LEU A 87 1.63 17.49 -9.53
C LEU A 87 2.56 16.33 -9.90
N TYR A 88 3.00 15.57 -8.91
CA TYR A 88 3.77 14.36 -9.17
C TYR A 88 2.90 13.27 -9.79
N ALA A 89 3.49 12.48 -10.68
CA ALA A 89 2.87 11.30 -11.25
C ALA A 89 3.42 10.02 -10.62
N SER A 90 2.52 9.17 -10.12
CA SER A 90 2.84 7.85 -9.57
C SER A 90 1.98 6.80 -10.28
N ILE A 91 2.63 5.88 -10.98
CA ILE A 91 1.97 4.88 -11.83
C ILE A 91 2.36 3.46 -11.45
N SER A 92 1.61 2.48 -11.97
CA SER A 92 1.99 1.07 -11.90
C SER A 92 2.23 0.49 -13.28
N VAL A 93 3.16 -0.47 -13.36
CA VAL A 93 3.50 -1.23 -14.57
C VAL A 93 3.56 -2.73 -14.25
N GLY A 94 3.40 -3.55 -15.28
CA GLY A 94 3.67 -4.99 -15.23
C GLY A 94 5.07 -5.30 -15.76
N VAL A 95 5.25 -6.55 -16.26
CA VAL A 95 6.54 -7.06 -16.78
C VAL A 95 6.43 -7.66 -18.18
N LYS A 96 5.31 -7.45 -18.90
CA LYS A 96 5.11 -7.92 -20.27
C LYS A 96 5.86 -7.01 -21.27
N ALA A 97 6.06 -7.47 -22.49
CA ALA A 97 6.71 -6.70 -23.56
C ALA A 97 6.08 -5.31 -23.75
N SER A 98 4.75 -5.23 -23.76
CA SER A 98 4.03 -3.95 -23.86
C SER A 98 4.33 -2.94 -22.75
N GLU A 99 4.76 -3.41 -21.59
CA GLU A 99 5.18 -2.50 -20.50
C GLU A 99 6.59 -1.94 -20.75
N TYR A 100 7.48 -2.73 -21.33
CA TYR A 100 8.79 -2.24 -21.78
C TYR A 100 8.62 -1.19 -22.90
N ASP A 101 7.73 -1.45 -23.87
CA ASP A 101 7.42 -0.50 -24.94
C ASP A 101 6.89 0.82 -24.37
N PHE A 102 6.00 0.74 -23.37
CA PHE A 102 5.46 1.91 -22.68
C PHE A 102 6.55 2.71 -21.93
N ILE A 103 7.42 2.05 -21.17
CA ILE A 103 8.54 2.70 -20.47
C ILE A 103 9.50 3.35 -21.46
N ASN A 104 9.81 2.68 -22.59
CA ASN A 104 10.66 3.24 -23.64
C ASN A 104 10.01 4.46 -24.33
N ASP A 105 8.69 4.43 -24.54
CA ASP A 105 7.94 5.58 -25.07
C ASP A 105 8.02 6.78 -24.11
N LEU A 106 7.85 6.57 -22.82
CA LEU A 106 7.99 7.63 -21.82
C LEU A 106 9.41 8.23 -21.83
N ALA A 107 10.44 7.38 -21.87
CA ALA A 107 11.83 7.82 -21.91
C ALA A 107 12.14 8.61 -23.19
N THR A 108 11.72 8.10 -24.33
CA THR A 108 11.93 8.75 -25.64
C THR A 108 11.27 10.13 -25.71
N ASN A 109 10.10 10.28 -25.11
CA ASN A 109 9.35 11.54 -25.06
C ASN A 109 9.68 12.43 -23.87
N GLN A 110 10.65 12.03 -23.02
CA GLN A 110 11.06 12.76 -21.81
C GLN A 110 9.91 13.00 -20.82
N ILE A 111 8.98 12.04 -20.74
CA ILE A 111 7.87 12.03 -19.79
C ILE A 111 8.28 11.18 -18.60
N VAL A 112 8.68 11.79 -17.49
CA VAL A 112 9.24 11.08 -16.33
C VAL A 112 8.25 11.06 -15.17
N PRO A 113 7.57 9.91 -14.90
CA PRO A 113 6.81 9.74 -13.67
C PRO A 113 7.76 9.78 -12.48
N GLU A 114 7.39 10.47 -11.41
CA GLU A 114 8.25 10.52 -10.21
C GLU A 114 8.32 9.17 -9.50
N TYR A 115 7.21 8.40 -9.51
CA TYR A 115 7.16 7.06 -8.93
C TYR A 115 6.65 6.05 -9.96
N ILE A 116 7.34 4.91 -10.05
CA ILE A 116 6.94 3.78 -10.88
C ILE A 116 6.87 2.53 -9.99
N THR A 117 5.69 1.94 -9.85
CA THR A 117 5.48 0.70 -9.10
C THR A 117 5.41 -0.50 -10.04
N ILE A 118 6.32 -1.45 -9.91
CA ILE A 118 6.22 -2.75 -10.59
C ILE A 118 5.29 -3.62 -9.74
N ASP A 119 4.08 -3.92 -10.27
CA ASP A 119 2.99 -4.54 -9.54
C ASP A 119 2.68 -5.95 -10.06
N ILE A 120 3.30 -6.95 -9.44
CA ILE A 120 3.20 -8.38 -9.79
C ILE A 120 2.83 -9.20 -8.54
N ALA A 121 1.89 -10.12 -8.66
CA ALA A 121 1.39 -10.92 -7.54
C ALA A 121 2.51 -11.69 -6.82
N HIS A 122 3.49 -12.21 -7.57
CA HIS A 122 4.73 -12.81 -7.05
C HIS A 122 5.94 -12.04 -7.59
N GLY A 123 6.33 -11.00 -6.85
CA GLY A 123 7.37 -10.04 -7.27
C GLY A 123 8.82 -10.56 -7.17
N HIS A 124 9.08 -11.65 -6.48
CA HIS A 124 10.40 -12.27 -6.45
C HIS A 124 10.61 -13.13 -7.71
N ALA A 125 10.81 -12.48 -8.84
CA ALA A 125 10.91 -13.09 -10.15
C ALA A 125 11.96 -12.39 -11.03
N ASP A 126 12.64 -13.15 -11.89
CA ASP A 126 13.65 -12.61 -12.83
C ASP A 126 13.07 -11.50 -13.72
N SER A 127 11.81 -11.63 -14.14
CA SER A 127 11.13 -10.63 -14.95
C SER A 127 10.94 -9.29 -14.22
N VAL A 128 10.72 -9.31 -12.89
CA VAL A 128 10.63 -8.11 -12.06
C VAL A 128 12.01 -7.48 -11.90
N ILE A 129 13.04 -8.29 -11.63
CA ILE A 129 14.44 -7.85 -11.55
C ILE A 129 14.88 -7.19 -12.87
N ALA A 130 14.55 -7.80 -14.01
CA ALA A 130 14.84 -7.24 -15.32
C ALA A 130 14.14 -5.89 -15.56
N MET A 131 12.86 -5.78 -15.18
CA MET A 131 12.09 -4.53 -15.31
C MET A 131 12.65 -3.42 -14.42
N ILE A 132 13.06 -3.72 -13.19
CA ILE A 132 13.72 -2.74 -12.28
C ILE A 132 14.96 -2.17 -12.97
N LYS A 133 15.85 -3.04 -13.46
CA LYS A 133 17.09 -2.64 -14.16
C LYS A 133 16.79 -1.79 -15.37
N HIS A 134 15.80 -2.19 -16.19
CA HIS A 134 15.40 -1.46 -17.38
C HIS A 134 14.89 -0.05 -17.04
N ILE A 135 13.99 0.08 -16.06
CA ILE A 135 13.49 1.40 -15.63
C ILE A 135 14.65 2.27 -15.15
N LYS A 136 15.55 1.73 -14.32
CA LYS A 136 16.71 2.48 -13.81
C LYS A 136 17.71 2.90 -14.90
N GLU A 137 17.77 2.16 -16.01
CA GLU A 137 18.59 2.51 -17.16
C GLU A 137 17.98 3.66 -17.98
N VAL A 138 16.66 3.61 -18.27
CA VAL A 138 16.03 4.54 -19.23
C VAL A 138 15.30 5.70 -18.56
N LEU A 139 14.89 5.57 -17.30
CA LEU A 139 14.24 6.58 -16.45
C LEU A 139 14.92 6.65 -15.07
N PRO A 140 16.21 7.01 -15.00
CA PRO A 140 17.01 6.91 -13.77
C PRO A 140 16.48 7.78 -12.62
N ASP A 141 15.77 8.87 -12.92
CA ASP A 141 15.22 9.80 -11.92
C ASP A 141 13.91 9.31 -11.29
N SER A 142 13.28 8.27 -11.83
CA SER A 142 12.07 7.69 -11.25
C SER A 142 12.40 6.88 -9.99
N PHE A 143 11.60 7.09 -8.93
CA PHE A 143 11.63 6.27 -7.72
C PHE A 143 10.89 4.96 -7.98
N VAL A 144 11.62 3.84 -7.96
CA VAL A 144 11.08 2.52 -8.32
C VAL A 144 10.65 1.75 -7.09
N ILE A 145 9.35 1.44 -7.00
CA ILE A 145 8.76 0.56 -6.01
C ILE A 145 8.55 -0.81 -6.66
N ALA A 146 8.99 -1.89 -6.03
CA ALA A 146 8.84 -3.22 -6.60
C ALA A 146 8.14 -4.18 -5.64
N GLY A 147 7.25 -4.99 -6.15
CA GLY A 147 6.51 -6.00 -5.36
C GLY A 147 5.59 -6.87 -6.22
N ASN A 148 4.86 -7.80 -5.54
CA ASN A 148 4.82 -7.98 -4.10
C ASN A 148 5.74 -9.11 -3.65
N VAL A 149 6.33 -8.97 -2.49
CA VAL A 149 7.27 -9.93 -1.90
C VAL A 149 6.86 -10.28 -0.46
N ALA A 150 7.44 -11.36 0.09
CA ALA A 150 7.13 -11.84 1.43
C ALA A 150 8.36 -12.27 2.23
N THR A 151 9.57 -12.21 1.65
CA THR A 151 10.77 -12.77 2.25
C THR A 151 11.94 -11.80 2.26
N PRO A 152 12.86 -11.91 3.25
CA PRO A 152 14.09 -11.14 3.29
C PRO A 152 14.98 -11.29 2.05
N ALA A 153 15.03 -12.49 1.46
CA ALA A 153 15.80 -12.74 0.24
C ALA A 153 15.25 -11.91 -0.94
N ALA A 154 13.92 -11.92 -1.11
CA ALA A 154 13.26 -11.14 -2.16
C ALA A 154 13.55 -9.65 -2.03
N VAL A 155 13.46 -9.09 -0.81
CA VAL A 155 13.77 -7.67 -0.57
C VAL A 155 15.20 -7.35 -1.01
N ARG A 156 16.18 -8.15 -0.59
CA ARG A 156 17.59 -7.93 -0.97
C ARG A 156 17.81 -8.01 -2.48
N ASP A 157 17.18 -8.98 -3.14
CA ASP A 157 17.36 -9.17 -4.59
C ASP A 157 16.76 -8.00 -5.37
N LEU A 158 15.57 -7.49 -4.97
CA LEU A 158 14.96 -6.33 -5.61
C LEU A 158 15.74 -5.04 -5.34
N GLU A 159 16.22 -4.82 -4.11
CA GLU A 159 17.10 -3.68 -3.78
C GLU A 159 18.41 -3.73 -4.57
N ASN A 160 19.03 -4.91 -4.68
CA ASN A 160 20.26 -5.09 -5.45
C ASN A 160 20.04 -4.86 -6.97
N ALA A 161 18.83 -5.09 -7.47
CA ALA A 161 18.45 -4.77 -8.84
C ALA A 161 18.24 -3.26 -9.08
N GLY A 162 18.10 -2.45 -8.00
CA GLY A 162 17.93 -1.00 -8.08
C GLY A 162 16.57 -0.48 -7.59
N ALA A 163 15.72 -1.33 -6.99
CA ALA A 163 14.48 -0.84 -6.38
C ALA A 163 14.76 0.15 -5.25
N ASP A 164 14.01 1.25 -5.20
CA ASP A 164 14.10 2.28 -4.17
C ASP A 164 13.18 2.00 -2.96
N ALA A 165 12.18 1.16 -3.15
CA ALA A 165 11.33 0.61 -2.10
C ALA A 165 10.79 -0.76 -2.51
N THR A 166 10.41 -1.58 -1.51
CA THR A 166 9.76 -2.87 -1.77
C THR A 166 8.37 -2.92 -1.14
N LYS A 167 7.42 -3.51 -1.86
CA LYS A 167 6.03 -3.69 -1.41
C LYS A 167 5.85 -5.11 -0.90
N VAL A 168 5.58 -5.25 0.41
CA VAL A 168 5.53 -6.51 1.14
C VAL A 168 4.10 -6.92 1.44
N GLY A 169 3.72 -8.09 0.92
CA GLY A 169 2.40 -8.69 1.13
C GLY A 169 1.97 -9.52 -0.07
N VAL A 170 1.87 -10.83 0.12
CA VAL A 170 1.36 -11.76 -0.90
C VAL A 170 0.00 -12.26 -0.43
N GLY A 171 -1.07 -11.68 -0.98
CA GLY A 171 -2.43 -12.11 -0.74
C GLY A 171 -3.01 -11.93 0.68
N PRO A 172 -2.59 -10.96 1.53
CA PRO A 172 -3.22 -10.76 2.84
C PRO A 172 -4.52 -9.95 2.76
N GLY A 173 -4.78 -9.32 1.62
CA GLY A 173 -5.95 -8.45 1.40
C GLY A 173 -7.28 -9.19 1.48
N LYS A 174 -8.34 -8.47 1.91
CA LYS A 174 -9.68 -9.02 2.12
C LYS A 174 -10.32 -9.64 0.87
N ALA A 175 -10.00 -9.09 -0.32
CA ALA A 175 -10.48 -9.61 -1.61
C ALA A 175 -9.57 -10.68 -2.21
N CYS A 176 -8.42 -11.00 -1.59
CA CYS A 176 -7.48 -11.98 -2.12
C CYS A 176 -7.80 -13.39 -1.66
N ILE A 177 -7.63 -14.36 -2.58
CA ILE A 177 -7.82 -15.79 -2.31
C ILE A 177 -6.57 -16.61 -2.67
N THR A 178 -5.42 -15.98 -2.85
CA THR A 178 -4.16 -16.63 -3.23
C THR A 178 -3.84 -17.82 -2.32
N LYS A 179 -3.92 -17.64 -0.99
CA LYS A 179 -3.62 -18.73 -0.05
C LYS A 179 -4.55 -19.93 -0.20
N VAL A 180 -5.82 -19.72 -0.57
CA VAL A 180 -6.79 -20.79 -0.76
C VAL A 180 -6.55 -21.54 -2.07
N LYS A 181 -6.08 -20.83 -3.08
CA LYS A 181 -5.84 -21.40 -4.43
C LYS A 181 -4.49 -22.07 -4.57
N THR A 182 -3.46 -21.53 -3.91
CA THR A 182 -2.06 -21.90 -4.16
C THR A 182 -1.36 -22.51 -2.93
N GLY A 183 -1.91 -22.32 -1.72
CA GLY A 183 -1.24 -22.64 -0.46
C GLY A 183 -0.17 -21.62 -0.02
N PHE A 184 0.10 -20.59 -0.86
CA PHE A 184 1.07 -19.54 -0.55
C PHE A 184 0.35 -18.23 -0.18
N GLY A 185 1.04 -17.38 0.57
CA GLY A 185 0.55 -16.06 0.96
C GLY A 185 0.94 -15.66 2.36
N THR A 186 0.73 -14.38 2.68
CA THR A 186 1.05 -13.79 3.99
C THR A 186 -0.19 -13.56 4.87
N GLY A 187 -1.38 -13.92 4.40
CA GLY A 187 -2.61 -13.82 5.20
C GLY A 187 -2.56 -14.72 6.44
N GLY A 188 -2.66 -14.11 7.62
CA GLY A 188 -2.47 -14.76 8.92
C GLY A 188 -1.06 -14.60 9.51
N TRP A 189 -0.13 -13.96 8.77
CA TRP A 189 1.23 -13.64 9.23
C TRP A 189 1.84 -12.42 8.50
N GLN A 190 0.99 -11.56 7.94
CA GLN A 190 1.42 -10.37 7.20
C GLN A 190 2.34 -9.47 8.02
N LEU A 191 2.00 -9.20 9.28
CA LEU A 191 2.81 -8.33 10.13
C LEU A 191 4.19 -8.95 10.43
N ALA A 192 4.27 -10.27 10.60
CA ALA A 192 5.54 -10.99 10.73
C ALA A 192 6.36 -10.89 9.43
N ALA A 193 5.74 -11.01 8.25
CA ALA A 193 6.42 -10.84 6.97
C ALA A 193 7.00 -9.42 6.83
N VAL A 194 6.24 -8.40 7.20
CA VAL A 194 6.72 -6.99 7.23
C VAL A 194 7.96 -6.88 8.11
N ARG A 195 7.92 -7.42 9.34
CA ARG A 195 9.07 -7.41 10.26
C ARG A 195 10.31 -8.09 9.67
N TRP A 196 10.15 -9.26 9.06
CA TRP A 196 11.29 -10.00 8.49
C TRP A 196 11.89 -9.25 7.31
N CYS A 197 11.04 -8.75 6.42
CA CYS A 197 11.46 -7.96 5.27
C CYS A 197 12.16 -6.67 5.72
N ALA A 198 11.58 -5.93 6.66
CA ALA A 198 12.15 -4.68 7.18
C ALA A 198 13.52 -4.87 7.84
N LYS A 199 13.74 -5.99 8.54
CA LYS A 199 15.07 -6.32 9.13
C LYS A 199 16.15 -6.54 8.07
N ALA A 200 15.79 -6.96 6.87
CA ALA A 200 16.72 -7.21 5.77
C ALA A 200 16.86 -6.00 4.84
N ALA A 201 15.89 -5.09 4.86
CA ALA A 201 15.80 -3.94 3.99
C ALA A 201 16.82 -2.85 4.36
N ARG A 202 17.38 -2.22 3.34
CA ARG A 202 18.16 -0.97 3.42
C ARG A 202 17.38 0.23 2.87
N LYS A 203 16.24 -0.02 2.26
CA LYS A 203 15.34 0.92 1.60
C LYS A 203 13.95 0.84 2.23
N PRO A 204 13.06 1.81 1.98
CA PRO A 204 11.69 1.80 2.49
C PRO A 204 10.92 0.51 2.19
N ILE A 205 10.09 0.10 3.16
CA ILE A 205 9.12 -1.00 3.02
C ILE A 205 7.71 -0.42 2.99
N ILE A 206 6.90 -0.86 2.05
CA ILE A 206 5.46 -0.60 2.01
C ILE A 206 4.74 -1.88 2.44
N ALA A 207 4.06 -1.84 3.59
CA ALA A 207 3.22 -2.95 4.04
C ALA A 207 1.91 -2.97 3.24
N ASP A 208 1.67 -4.02 2.45
CA ASP A 208 0.54 -4.07 1.53
C ASP A 208 -0.49 -5.12 1.93
N GLY A 209 -1.61 -4.65 2.42
CA GLY A 209 -2.79 -5.44 2.76
C GLY A 209 -2.78 -6.03 4.18
N GLY A 210 -3.92 -6.65 4.55
CA GLY A 210 -4.13 -7.21 5.88
C GLY A 210 -4.62 -6.21 6.93
N VAL A 211 -4.50 -4.91 6.69
CA VAL A 211 -4.96 -3.83 7.57
C VAL A 211 -6.49 -3.78 7.63
N ARG A 212 -7.04 -3.78 8.83
CA ARG A 212 -8.48 -3.79 9.10
C ARG A 212 -8.94 -2.65 10.00
N THR A 213 -8.03 -2.08 10.78
CA THR A 213 -8.28 -0.98 11.73
C THR A 213 -7.19 0.08 11.60
N ASN A 214 -7.46 1.30 12.09
CA ASN A 214 -6.46 2.36 12.10
C ASN A 214 -5.25 2.02 13.00
N GLY A 215 -5.46 1.24 14.08
CA GLY A 215 -4.39 0.75 14.92
C GLY A 215 -3.37 -0.15 14.19
N ASP A 216 -3.79 -0.83 13.13
CA ASP A 216 -2.90 -1.68 12.34
C ASP A 216 -1.86 -0.85 11.54
N ILE A 217 -2.16 0.43 11.26
CA ILE A 217 -1.20 1.37 10.68
C ILE A 217 -0.02 1.56 11.63
N ALA A 218 -0.28 1.86 12.90
CA ALA A 218 0.76 2.01 13.92
C ALA A 218 1.56 0.71 14.11
N LYS A 219 0.89 -0.45 14.10
CA LYS A 219 1.57 -1.76 14.17
C LYS A 219 2.48 -1.99 12.96
N SER A 220 2.04 -1.65 11.75
CA SER A 220 2.89 -1.74 10.55
C SER A 220 4.16 -0.89 10.68
N ILE A 221 4.03 0.34 11.15
CA ILE A 221 5.16 1.25 11.39
C ILE A 221 6.08 0.67 12.47
N ARG A 222 5.52 0.14 13.58
CA ARG A 222 6.31 -0.50 14.64
C ARG A 222 7.19 -1.62 14.10
N PHE A 223 6.70 -2.37 13.13
CA PHE A 223 7.42 -3.49 12.55
C PHE A 223 8.24 -3.14 11.30
N GLY A 224 8.39 -1.85 10.99
CA GLY A 224 9.38 -1.33 10.04
C GLY A 224 8.81 -0.91 8.69
N ALA A 225 7.48 -0.80 8.54
CA ALA A 225 6.90 -0.21 7.35
C ALA A 225 7.11 1.32 7.35
N THR A 226 7.51 1.86 6.21
CA THR A 226 7.52 3.30 5.94
C THR A 226 6.14 3.79 5.51
N MET A 227 5.45 3.01 4.67
CA MET A 227 4.10 3.27 4.19
C MET A 227 3.23 2.03 4.36
N VAL A 228 1.91 2.25 4.43
CA VAL A 228 0.91 1.19 4.62
C VAL A 228 -0.13 1.29 3.52
N MET A 229 -0.20 0.29 2.66
CA MET A 229 -1.20 0.23 1.59
C MET A 229 -2.49 -0.39 2.09
N ILE A 230 -3.60 0.32 1.85
CA ILE A 230 -4.92 -0.02 2.36
C ILE A 230 -5.94 -0.12 1.21
N GLY A 231 -6.63 -1.25 1.12
CA GLY A 231 -7.65 -1.51 0.10
C GLY A 231 -9.07 -1.30 0.62
N SER A 232 -9.63 -2.29 1.31
CA SER A 232 -11.06 -2.34 1.64
C SER A 232 -11.56 -1.18 2.51
N MET A 233 -10.74 -0.63 3.37
CA MET A 233 -11.10 0.54 4.19
C MET A 233 -11.21 1.83 3.37
N LEU A 234 -10.53 1.90 2.22
CA LEU A 234 -10.54 3.05 1.31
C LEU A 234 -11.37 2.83 0.03
N ALA A 235 -12.08 1.70 -0.08
CA ALA A 235 -12.91 1.38 -1.24
C ALA A 235 -14.39 1.77 -1.09
N GLY A 236 -14.85 2.13 0.11
CA GLY A 236 -16.27 2.38 0.43
C GLY A 236 -16.70 3.85 0.33
N HIS A 237 -15.88 4.73 -0.23
CA HIS A 237 -16.15 6.17 -0.21
C HIS A 237 -17.00 6.65 -1.38
N GLN A 238 -17.55 7.85 -1.22
CA GLN A 238 -18.32 8.54 -2.26
C GLN A 238 -17.52 8.61 -3.56
N GLU A 239 -16.23 8.94 -3.46
CA GLU A 239 -15.30 9.12 -4.56
C GLU A 239 -14.80 7.79 -5.14
N SER A 240 -14.85 6.68 -4.39
CA SER A 240 -14.34 5.38 -4.84
C SER A 240 -15.03 4.92 -6.13
N PRO A 241 -14.28 4.36 -7.11
CA PRO A 241 -14.82 4.04 -8.44
C PRO A 241 -15.83 2.89 -8.47
N GLY A 242 -15.84 2.00 -7.46
CA GLY A 242 -16.76 0.86 -7.41
C GLY A 242 -18.24 1.28 -7.43
N ASN A 243 -19.07 0.48 -8.09
CA ASN A 243 -20.51 0.73 -8.20
C ASN A 243 -21.19 0.78 -6.83
N ILE A 244 -22.17 1.68 -6.70
CA ILE A 244 -23.03 1.77 -5.51
C ILE A 244 -24.15 0.74 -5.63
N LEU A 245 -24.39 -0.01 -4.54
CA LEU A 245 -25.51 -0.93 -4.42
C LEU A 245 -26.28 -0.66 -3.12
N LYS A 246 -27.61 -0.75 -3.19
CA LYS A 246 -28.49 -0.69 -2.03
C LYS A 246 -29.09 -2.05 -1.78
N ILE A 247 -28.90 -2.60 -0.59
CA ILE A 247 -29.39 -3.91 -0.17
C ILE A 247 -29.99 -3.75 1.23
N ASP A 248 -31.26 -4.10 1.41
CA ASP A 248 -31.99 -4.02 2.68
C ASP A 248 -31.83 -2.65 3.37
N GLY A 249 -31.96 -1.56 2.59
CA GLY A 249 -31.86 -0.18 3.09
C GLY A 249 -30.43 0.29 3.41
N LYS A 250 -29.41 -0.56 3.29
CA LYS A 250 -28.01 -0.23 3.49
C LYS A 250 -27.30 0.03 2.16
N THR A 251 -26.37 0.98 2.17
CA THR A 251 -25.57 1.34 0.99
C THR A 251 -24.21 0.66 1.05
N TYR A 252 -23.78 0.10 -0.07
CA TYR A 252 -22.50 -0.59 -0.25
C TYR A 252 -21.81 -0.08 -1.51
N LYS A 253 -20.50 -0.28 -1.57
CA LYS A 253 -19.67 -0.12 -2.77
C LYS A 253 -19.11 -1.47 -3.20
N GLN A 254 -19.02 -1.65 -4.50
CA GLN A 254 -18.38 -2.81 -5.11
C GLN A 254 -16.85 -2.74 -4.89
N TYR A 255 -16.25 -3.85 -4.50
CA TYR A 255 -14.82 -3.98 -4.27
C TYR A 255 -14.31 -5.32 -4.80
N TYR A 256 -13.27 -5.29 -5.63
CA TYR A 256 -12.65 -6.49 -6.15
C TYR A 256 -11.14 -6.35 -6.29
N GLY A 257 -10.43 -7.48 -6.16
CA GLY A 257 -8.99 -7.56 -6.26
C GLY A 257 -8.48 -7.48 -7.70
N SER A 258 -7.24 -7.04 -7.87
CA SER A 258 -6.56 -6.95 -9.16
C SER A 258 -6.47 -8.28 -9.90
N ALA A 259 -6.39 -9.40 -9.17
CA ALA A 259 -6.37 -10.76 -9.72
C ALA A 259 -7.76 -11.42 -9.77
N SER A 260 -8.86 -10.66 -9.63
CA SER A 260 -10.23 -11.17 -9.74
C SER A 260 -10.61 -11.44 -11.20
N GLU A 261 -11.58 -12.33 -11.37
CA GLU A 261 -12.20 -12.57 -12.68
C GLU A 261 -12.77 -11.28 -13.29
N THR A 262 -13.44 -10.46 -12.47
CA THR A 262 -14.01 -9.17 -12.88
C THR A 262 -12.95 -8.24 -13.48
N GLN A 263 -11.74 -8.18 -12.90
CA GLN A 263 -10.67 -7.33 -13.38
C GLN A 263 -9.94 -7.92 -14.59
N LYS A 264 -9.78 -9.25 -14.63
CA LYS A 264 -9.08 -9.93 -15.72
C LYS A 264 -9.95 -10.13 -16.95
N GLY A 265 -11.27 -10.22 -16.80
CA GLY A 265 -12.19 -10.61 -17.87
C GLY A 265 -12.09 -12.07 -18.28
N GLU A 266 -11.40 -12.91 -17.52
CA GLU A 266 -11.20 -14.33 -17.78
C GLU A 266 -11.18 -15.17 -16.50
N HIS A 267 -11.54 -16.47 -16.60
CA HIS A 267 -11.57 -17.39 -15.47
C HIS A 267 -10.21 -18.01 -15.10
N LYS A 268 -9.17 -17.74 -15.88
CA LYS A 268 -7.85 -18.39 -15.71
C LYS A 268 -7.00 -17.67 -14.65
N ASN A 269 -6.40 -18.46 -13.74
CA ASN A 269 -5.48 -17.96 -12.69
C ASN A 269 -6.12 -16.87 -11.80
N VAL A 270 -7.40 -17.05 -11.42
CA VAL A 270 -8.14 -16.12 -10.57
C VAL A 270 -7.70 -16.30 -9.11
N GLU A 271 -7.15 -15.25 -8.51
CA GLU A 271 -6.72 -15.18 -7.11
C GLU A 271 -7.37 -14.04 -6.31
N GLY A 272 -8.36 -13.37 -6.89
CA GLY A 272 -9.16 -12.32 -6.25
C GLY A 272 -10.66 -12.63 -6.35
N LYS A 273 -11.43 -12.10 -5.41
CA LYS A 273 -12.89 -12.17 -5.40
C LYS A 273 -13.52 -10.78 -5.45
N GLN A 274 -14.75 -10.73 -5.95
CA GLN A 274 -15.62 -9.57 -5.81
C GLN A 274 -16.36 -9.64 -4.48
N MET A 275 -16.53 -8.49 -3.83
CA MET A 275 -17.28 -8.36 -2.59
C MET A 275 -17.86 -6.95 -2.46
N LEU A 276 -18.71 -6.76 -1.47
CA LEU A 276 -19.27 -5.48 -1.11
C LEU A 276 -18.56 -4.96 0.16
N VAL A 277 -18.28 -3.66 0.18
CA VAL A 277 -17.83 -2.95 1.36
C VAL A 277 -18.87 -1.90 1.76
N PRO A 278 -19.07 -1.64 3.07
CA PRO A 278 -19.99 -0.61 3.53
C PRO A 278 -19.62 0.76 2.95
N TYR A 279 -20.65 1.54 2.61
CA TYR A 279 -20.44 2.95 2.25
C TYR A 279 -20.01 3.75 3.48
N ARG A 280 -18.97 4.58 3.32
CA ARG A 280 -18.30 5.29 4.43
C ARG A 280 -18.34 6.82 4.32
N GLY A 281 -19.09 7.39 3.37
CA GLY A 281 -19.09 8.84 3.14
C GLY A 281 -17.86 9.31 2.36
N ARG A 282 -17.33 10.49 2.68
CA ARG A 282 -16.24 11.11 1.93
C ARG A 282 -14.88 10.50 2.32
N LEU A 283 -13.99 10.37 1.33
CA LEU A 283 -12.63 9.86 1.52
C LEU A 283 -11.83 10.73 2.53
N VAL A 284 -11.96 12.04 2.44
CA VAL A 284 -11.24 12.97 3.30
C VAL A 284 -11.56 12.77 4.79
N ASP A 285 -12.80 12.42 5.13
CA ASP A 285 -13.20 12.21 6.52
C ASP A 285 -12.49 10.98 7.11
N THR A 286 -12.37 9.89 6.34
CA THR A 286 -11.61 8.70 6.75
C THR A 286 -10.11 8.96 6.85
N LEU A 287 -9.53 9.73 5.92
CA LEU A 287 -8.10 10.07 6.00
C LEU A 287 -7.78 10.96 7.20
N ASN A 288 -8.68 11.89 7.55
CA ASN A 288 -8.55 12.70 8.75
C ASN A 288 -8.64 11.85 10.02
N GLU A 289 -9.60 10.91 10.09
CA GLU A 289 -9.72 9.95 11.20
C GLU A 289 -8.44 9.11 11.35
N MET A 290 -7.89 8.60 10.24
CA MET A 290 -6.62 7.87 10.25
C MET A 290 -5.47 8.73 10.79
N GLN A 291 -5.42 10.01 10.43
CA GLN A 291 -4.43 10.96 10.94
C GLN A 291 -4.58 11.19 12.44
N GLU A 292 -5.79 11.44 12.93
CA GLU A 292 -6.08 11.66 14.35
C GLU A 292 -5.76 10.43 15.21
N ASP A 293 -6.10 9.23 14.73
CA ASP A 293 -5.78 7.96 15.39
C ASP A 293 -4.26 7.71 15.42
N LEU A 294 -3.56 8.07 14.34
CA LEU A 294 -2.11 7.96 14.29
C LEU A 294 -1.42 8.98 15.21
N GLN A 295 -1.95 10.21 15.34
CA GLN A 295 -1.52 11.18 16.34
C GLN A 295 -1.70 10.65 17.76
N SER A 296 -2.82 9.98 18.01
CA SER A 296 -3.07 9.28 19.27
C SER A 296 -2.03 8.19 19.52
N SER A 297 -1.70 7.40 18.50
CA SER A 297 -0.68 6.35 18.57
C SER A 297 0.70 6.92 18.90
N ILE A 298 1.09 8.03 18.29
CA ILE A 298 2.36 8.74 18.59
C ILE A 298 2.38 9.22 20.04
N SER A 299 1.26 9.77 20.52
CA SER A 299 1.12 10.20 21.91
C SER A 299 1.33 9.02 22.88
N TYR A 300 0.68 7.89 22.64
CA TYR A 300 0.87 6.66 23.42
C TYR A 300 2.30 6.10 23.30
N ALA A 301 2.93 6.27 22.14
CA ALA A 301 4.33 5.87 21.94
C ALA A 301 5.34 6.71 22.74
N GLY A 302 4.90 7.84 23.32
CA GLY A 302 5.73 8.70 24.14
C GLY A 302 6.67 9.61 23.33
N GLY A 303 6.26 10.02 22.13
CA GLY A 303 7.06 10.89 21.27
C GLY A 303 6.26 11.99 20.59
N ARG A 304 6.87 12.57 19.54
CA ARG A 304 6.31 13.70 18.78
C ARG A 304 6.11 13.39 17.30
N ASP A 305 6.64 12.27 16.83
CA ASP A 305 6.60 11.86 15.43
C ASP A 305 6.52 10.32 15.31
N LEU A 306 6.43 9.81 14.09
CA LEU A 306 6.33 8.39 13.77
C LEU A 306 7.50 7.54 14.31
N LYS A 307 8.69 8.14 14.54
CA LYS A 307 9.86 7.42 15.07
C LYS A 307 9.61 6.90 16.48
N ALA A 308 8.73 7.55 17.26
CA ALA A 308 8.35 7.05 18.58
C ALA A 308 7.70 5.66 18.49
N ILE A 309 6.80 5.46 17.53
CA ILE A 309 6.12 4.18 17.32
C ILE A 309 7.14 3.06 17.00
N THR A 310 8.17 3.33 16.22
CA THR A 310 9.19 2.32 15.85
C THR A 310 9.95 1.75 17.05
N LYS A 311 9.95 2.44 18.17
CA LYS A 311 10.70 2.11 19.40
C LYS A 311 9.83 1.52 20.51
N CYS A 312 8.51 1.49 20.37
CA CYS A 312 7.62 0.94 21.39
C CYS A 312 7.87 -0.56 21.63
N ASP A 313 7.71 -0.99 22.86
CA ASP A 313 7.58 -2.41 23.14
C ASP A 313 6.19 -2.92 22.72
N TYR A 314 6.05 -4.24 22.63
CA TYR A 314 4.79 -4.89 22.29
C TYR A 314 4.65 -6.21 23.02
N VAL A 315 3.43 -6.67 23.13
CA VAL A 315 3.10 -8.01 23.61
C VAL A 315 2.44 -8.83 22.52
N VAL A 316 2.64 -10.14 22.57
CA VAL A 316 1.88 -11.10 21.76
C VAL A 316 0.69 -11.55 22.58
N VAL A 317 -0.52 -11.28 22.11
CA VAL A 317 -1.77 -11.64 22.79
C VAL A 317 -2.24 -13.00 22.26
N LYS A 318 -2.33 -13.99 23.13
CA LYS A 318 -2.68 -15.37 22.72
C LYS A 318 -4.16 -15.58 22.44
N ASN A 319 -5.03 -14.68 22.91
CA ASN A 319 -6.48 -14.74 22.67
C ASN A 319 -6.98 -13.34 22.35
N SER A 320 -7.79 -13.23 21.32
CA SER A 320 -8.51 -11.99 21.03
C SER A 320 -9.52 -11.72 22.12
N ILE A 321 -9.26 -10.73 22.96
CA ILE A 321 -10.24 -10.20 23.90
C ILE A 321 -10.84 -8.98 23.21
N TYR A 322 -12.10 -9.09 22.81
CA TYR A 322 -12.86 -7.95 22.30
C TYR A 322 -13.35 -7.13 23.49
N ASN A 323 -13.01 -5.84 23.51
CA ASN A 323 -13.62 -4.91 24.43
C ASN A 323 -14.91 -4.37 23.82
N GLY A 324 -16.04 -4.68 24.42
CA GLY A 324 -17.31 -4.02 24.14
C GLY A 324 -18.22 -4.66 23.11
N ASP A 325 -18.17 -5.96 22.91
CA ASP A 325 -19.21 -6.74 22.23
C ASP A 325 -20.06 -7.52 23.23
#